data_1b3615b3117170bece1aad9d27660fff
#
_entry.id   1b3615b3117170bece1aad9d27660fff
#
_cell.length_a   1.000
_cell.length_b   1.000
_cell.length_c   1.000
_cell.angle_alpha   90.00
_cell.angle_beta   90.00
_cell.angle_gamma   90.00
#
_symmetry.space_group_name_H-M   'P 1'
#
loop_
_entity.id
_entity.type
_entity.pdbx_description
1 polymer ?
#
loop_
_entity_poly.entity_id
_entity_poly.type
_entity_poly.pdbx_seq_one_letter_code
_entity_poly.pdbx_strand_id
1 'polypeptide(L)'
;MSKPPLPPDAVELLRRANPSVITTLRSDGTPVSTPTWYLWEDDGRVMINMDAGRVRLKHVRRDPRVTLSVLDSDDWYTHVTIVGRVTEFKDDEGLVDIDRLAQHYLGDKYPNRENPRVTAYIEVDKWHGWGSMKDNNQPG
;
A
#
# COMPACT_ATOMS: atom_id res chain seq x y z
N MET A 1 -18.31 -0.59 4.24
CA MET A 1 -16.96 -0.03 4.46
C MET A 1 -17.04 1.25 5.23
N SER A 2 -16.05 1.51 6.05
CA SER A 2 -15.97 2.70 6.89
C SER A 2 -15.10 3.77 6.26
N LYS A 3 -15.37 5.04 6.61
CA LYS A 3 -14.52 6.17 6.20
C LYS A 3 -13.39 6.37 7.21
N PRO A 4 -12.22 6.94 6.78
CA PRO A 4 -11.20 7.32 7.74
C PRO A 4 -11.73 8.40 8.72
N PRO A 5 -11.10 8.57 9.90
CA PRO A 5 -9.85 7.92 10.30
C PRO A 5 -10.05 6.46 10.73
N LEU A 6 -9.01 5.65 10.55
CA LEU A 6 -9.00 4.28 11.01
C LEU A 6 -8.82 4.24 12.54
N PRO A 7 -9.42 3.24 13.21
CA PRO A 7 -9.24 3.11 14.66
C PRO A 7 -7.78 2.71 15.00
N PRO A 8 -7.36 2.95 16.26
CA PRO A 8 -5.96 2.73 16.66
C PRO A 8 -5.44 1.30 16.44
N ASP A 9 -6.25 0.29 16.62
CA ASP A 9 -5.85 -1.11 16.41
C ASP A 9 -5.59 -1.43 14.93
N ALA A 10 -6.38 -0.86 14.03
CA ALA A 10 -6.16 -1.00 12.59
C ALA A 10 -4.88 -0.27 12.16
N VAL A 11 -4.64 0.92 12.70
CA VAL A 11 -3.39 1.66 12.43
C VAL A 11 -2.18 0.90 12.95
N GLU A 12 -2.28 0.29 14.13
CA GLU A 12 -1.20 -0.51 14.69
C GLU A 12 -0.84 -1.69 13.77
N LEU A 13 -1.85 -2.39 13.25
CA LEU A 13 -1.64 -3.46 12.28
C LEU A 13 -0.93 -2.92 11.03
N LEU A 14 -1.39 -1.79 10.51
CA LEU A 14 -0.82 -1.19 9.29
C LEU A 14 0.61 -0.69 9.47
N ARG A 15 1.02 -0.34 10.70
CA ARG A 15 2.38 0.12 10.97
C ARG A 15 3.42 -1.01 10.95
N ARG A 16 2.98 -2.27 11.04
CA ARG A 16 3.90 -3.40 11.03
C ARG A 16 4.29 -3.78 9.59
N ALA A 17 5.44 -4.48 9.45
CA ALA A 17 5.93 -4.98 8.17
C ALA A 17 5.12 -6.22 7.75
N ASN A 18 3.88 -6.02 7.39
CA ASN A 18 2.97 -7.09 7.01
C ASN A 18 2.99 -7.36 5.50
N PRO A 19 2.73 -8.59 5.07
CA PRO A 19 2.49 -8.86 3.67
C PRO A 19 1.26 -8.09 3.18
N SER A 20 1.32 -7.62 1.95
CA SER A 20 0.20 -6.89 1.35
C SER A 20 0.09 -7.16 -0.13
N VAL A 21 -1.11 -6.94 -0.67
CA VAL A 21 -1.41 -7.08 -2.09
C VAL A 21 -2.08 -5.81 -2.56
N ILE A 22 -1.50 -5.19 -3.59
CA ILE A 22 -2.09 -4.02 -4.23
C ILE A 22 -2.81 -4.45 -5.52
N THR A 23 -3.98 -3.87 -5.77
CA THR A 23 -4.71 -4.06 -7.02
C THR A 23 -4.76 -2.73 -7.75
N THR A 24 -4.36 -2.75 -9.02
CA THR A 24 -4.41 -1.60 -9.93
C THR A 24 -5.22 -1.98 -11.17
N LEU A 25 -5.55 -1.01 -12.00
CA LEU A 25 -6.43 -1.21 -13.15
C LEU A 25 -5.68 -1.01 -14.46
N ARG A 26 -5.82 -1.98 -15.36
CA ARG A 26 -5.35 -1.86 -16.74
C ARG A 26 -6.24 -0.90 -17.53
N SER A 27 -5.79 -0.52 -18.73
CA SER A 27 -6.52 0.40 -19.60
C SER A 27 -7.93 -0.09 -19.98
N ASP A 28 -8.11 -1.40 -20.02
CA ASP A 28 -9.43 -2.02 -20.31
C ASP A 28 -10.28 -2.23 -19.06
N GLY A 29 -9.82 -1.76 -17.89
CA GLY A 29 -10.50 -1.91 -16.61
C GLY A 29 -10.23 -3.21 -15.90
N THR A 30 -9.41 -4.11 -16.46
CA THR A 30 -9.07 -5.37 -15.79
C THR A 30 -8.25 -5.10 -14.53
N PRO A 31 -8.68 -5.60 -13.37
CA PRO A 31 -7.88 -5.48 -12.15
C PRO A 31 -6.71 -6.45 -12.16
N VAL A 32 -5.55 -5.96 -11.70
CA VAL A 32 -4.32 -6.76 -11.58
C VAL A 32 -3.81 -6.63 -10.16
N SER A 33 -3.62 -7.76 -9.48
CA SER A 33 -3.16 -7.81 -8.10
C SER A 33 -1.71 -8.30 -8.01
N THR A 34 -0.92 -7.63 -7.17
CA THR A 34 0.51 -7.94 -7.00
C THR A 34 0.90 -7.76 -5.55
N PRO A 35 1.68 -8.69 -4.95
CA PRO A 35 2.30 -8.43 -3.64
C PRO A 35 3.18 -7.20 -3.70
N THR A 36 3.19 -6.42 -2.63
CA THR A 36 3.96 -5.18 -2.55
C THR A 36 4.36 -4.86 -1.11
N TRP A 37 5.44 -4.10 -0.96
CA TRP A 37 5.76 -3.44 0.29
C TRP A 37 4.98 -2.14 0.38
N TYR A 38 4.69 -1.70 1.60
CA TYR A 38 4.05 -0.43 1.88
C TYR A 38 4.54 0.13 3.21
N LEU A 39 4.35 1.42 3.43
CA LEU A 39 4.50 2.05 4.74
C LEU A 39 3.24 2.86 5.05
N TRP A 40 2.74 2.71 6.28
CA TRP A 40 1.73 3.61 6.82
C TRP A 40 2.42 4.87 7.29
N GLU A 41 2.08 6.02 6.73
CA GLU A 41 2.67 7.29 7.12
C GLU A 41 1.86 7.94 8.24
N ASP A 42 2.51 8.82 9.01
CA ASP A 42 1.87 9.47 10.16
C ASP A 42 0.70 10.38 9.78
N ASP A 43 0.66 10.85 8.55
CA ASP A 43 -0.44 11.66 8.02
C ASP A 43 -1.65 10.83 7.55
N GLY A 44 -1.62 9.51 7.72
CA GLY A 44 -2.71 8.62 7.33
C GLY A 44 -2.70 8.22 5.86
N ARG A 45 -1.67 8.56 5.12
CA ARG A 45 -1.47 8.05 3.75
C ARG A 45 -0.63 6.78 3.77
N VAL A 46 -0.70 6.04 2.69
CA VAL A 46 0.14 4.85 2.48
C VAL A 46 1.19 5.16 1.42
N MET A 47 2.45 4.94 1.75
CA MET A 47 3.55 5.07 0.80
C MET A 47 3.81 3.73 0.13
N ILE A 48 3.91 3.75 -1.20
CA ILE A 48 4.41 2.64 -2.01
C ILE A 48 5.56 3.14 -2.88
N ASN A 49 6.35 2.21 -3.37
CA ASN A 49 7.52 2.56 -4.20
C ASN A 49 7.67 1.50 -5.28
N MET A 50 8.05 1.91 -6.49
CA MET A 50 8.20 0.99 -7.60
C MET A 50 9.30 1.45 -8.53
N ASP A 51 9.92 0.49 -9.20
CA ASP A 51 10.82 0.74 -10.30
C ASP A 51 10.11 1.60 -11.35
N ALA A 52 10.80 2.60 -11.89
CA ALA A 52 10.23 3.54 -12.86
C ALA A 52 9.74 2.84 -14.13
N GLY A 53 10.24 1.66 -14.44
CA GLY A 53 9.82 0.85 -15.59
C GLY A 53 8.65 -0.10 -15.32
N ARG A 54 8.11 -0.14 -14.09
CA ARG A 54 7.00 -1.04 -13.76
C ARG A 54 5.72 -0.69 -14.52
N VAL A 55 5.05 -1.74 -15.02
CA VAL A 55 3.74 -1.59 -15.66
C VAL A 55 2.70 -1.04 -14.67
N ARG A 56 2.79 -1.43 -13.41
CA ARG A 56 1.91 -0.93 -12.35
C ARG A 56 1.96 0.59 -12.22
N LEU A 57 3.13 1.20 -12.41
CA LEU A 57 3.25 2.66 -12.40
C LEU A 57 2.42 3.30 -13.51
N LYS A 58 2.43 2.70 -14.70
CA LYS A 58 1.59 3.17 -15.82
C LYS A 58 0.10 3.05 -15.49
N HIS A 59 -0.29 1.96 -14.80
CA HIS A 59 -1.68 1.77 -14.38
C HIS A 59 -2.14 2.92 -13.49
N VAL A 60 -1.41 3.21 -12.41
CA VAL A 60 -1.83 4.21 -11.42
C VAL A 60 -1.70 5.65 -11.92
N ARG A 61 -0.82 5.91 -12.89
CA ARG A 61 -0.75 7.23 -13.53
C ARG A 61 -1.97 7.50 -14.40
N ARG A 62 -2.51 6.46 -15.03
CA ARG A 62 -3.68 6.58 -15.87
C ARG A 62 -4.97 6.53 -15.07
N ASP A 63 -5.08 5.60 -14.13
CA ASP A 63 -6.23 5.44 -13.25
C ASP A 63 -5.72 5.33 -11.81
N PRO A 64 -5.96 6.35 -10.98
CA PRO A 64 -5.39 6.39 -9.65
C PRO A 64 -6.03 5.44 -8.63
N ARG A 65 -7.15 4.82 -8.97
CA ARG A 65 -7.87 3.94 -8.04
C ARG A 65 -7.06 2.70 -7.74
N VAL A 66 -6.96 2.38 -6.46
CA VAL A 66 -6.24 1.20 -5.97
C VAL A 66 -6.96 0.58 -4.79
N THR A 67 -6.70 -0.70 -4.56
CA THR A 67 -6.97 -1.33 -3.26
C THR A 67 -5.67 -1.91 -2.73
N LEU A 68 -5.52 -1.90 -1.40
CA LEU A 68 -4.40 -2.52 -0.72
C LEU A 68 -4.95 -3.39 0.40
N SER A 69 -4.73 -4.70 0.30
CA SER A 69 -5.09 -5.64 1.36
C SER A 69 -3.86 -6.00 2.15
N VAL A 70 -3.88 -5.70 3.44
CA VAL A 70 -2.78 -5.93 4.38
C VAL A 70 -3.18 -7.07 5.31
N LEU A 71 -2.35 -8.10 5.33
CA LEU A 71 -2.61 -9.34 6.07
C LEU A 71 -1.72 -9.37 7.32
N ASP A 72 -2.27 -9.70 8.46
CA ASP A 72 -1.46 -9.94 9.65
C ASP A 72 -0.51 -11.11 9.37
N SER A 73 0.80 -10.88 9.54
CA SER A 73 1.81 -11.90 9.24
C SER A 73 1.71 -13.15 10.14
N ASP A 74 1.12 -13.02 11.32
CA ASP A 74 0.94 -14.12 12.25
C ASP A 74 -0.41 -14.83 12.09
N ASP A 75 -1.39 -14.14 11.51
CA ASP A 75 -2.75 -14.66 11.30
C ASP A 75 -3.37 -13.94 10.10
N TRP A 76 -3.16 -14.47 8.90
CA TRP A 76 -3.61 -13.81 7.67
C TRP A 76 -5.14 -13.66 7.58
N TYR A 77 -5.91 -14.40 8.39
CA TYR A 77 -7.36 -14.24 8.50
C TYR A 77 -7.71 -12.84 9.05
N THR A 78 -6.87 -12.30 9.91
CA THR A 78 -6.95 -10.91 10.36
C THR A 78 -6.30 -10.02 9.30
N HIS A 79 -7.07 -9.12 8.73
CA HIS A 79 -6.57 -8.23 7.68
C HIS A 79 -7.33 -6.91 7.64
N VAL A 80 -6.72 -5.93 7.00
CA VAL A 80 -7.33 -4.64 6.70
C VAL A 80 -7.21 -4.39 5.20
N THR A 81 -8.32 -4.09 4.55
CA THR A 81 -8.32 -3.67 3.15
C THR A 81 -8.63 -2.18 3.05
N ILE A 82 -7.77 -1.48 2.33
CA ILE A 82 -7.88 -0.06 2.03
C ILE A 82 -8.37 0.08 0.60
N VAL A 83 -9.35 0.95 0.41
CA VAL A 83 -9.80 1.42 -0.90
C VAL A 83 -9.41 2.89 -0.99
N GLY A 84 -8.63 3.24 -1.99
CA GLY A 84 -8.12 4.60 -2.10
C GLY A 84 -7.67 4.94 -3.50
N ARG A 85 -6.89 6.00 -3.59
CA ARG A 85 -6.35 6.49 -4.86
C ARG A 85 -4.98 7.10 -4.66
N VAL A 86 -4.13 6.93 -5.65
CA VAL A 86 -2.81 7.56 -5.66
C VAL A 86 -3.00 9.05 -5.98
N THR A 87 -2.51 9.91 -5.09
CA THR A 87 -2.68 11.36 -5.20
C THR A 87 -1.38 12.13 -5.40
N GLU A 88 -0.25 11.47 -5.20
CA GLU A 88 1.05 12.12 -5.34
C GLU A 88 2.08 11.12 -5.85
N PHE A 89 2.91 11.58 -6.79
CA PHE A 89 4.09 10.87 -7.27
C PHE A 89 5.31 11.75 -7.09
N LYS A 90 6.44 11.15 -6.74
CA LYS A 90 7.73 11.85 -6.78
C LYS A 90 8.84 10.87 -7.13
N ASP A 91 9.87 11.37 -7.78
CA ASP A 91 11.08 10.57 -7.98
C ASP A 91 11.73 10.28 -6.62
N ASP A 92 12.14 9.04 -6.42
CA ASP A 92 12.81 8.64 -5.19
C ASP A 92 14.29 8.97 -5.28
N GLU A 93 14.63 10.25 -5.14
CA GLU A 93 15.99 10.73 -5.23
C GLU A 93 16.84 10.17 -4.08
N GLY A 94 18.00 9.64 -4.44
CA GLY A 94 18.91 9.03 -3.47
C GLY A 94 18.40 7.71 -2.91
N LEU A 95 17.31 7.17 -3.45
CA LEU A 95 16.69 5.91 -3.01
C LEU A 95 16.27 5.92 -1.53
N VAL A 96 15.94 7.09 -1.00
CA VAL A 96 15.61 7.29 0.41
C VAL A 96 14.36 6.50 0.79
N ASP A 97 13.33 6.55 -0.03
CA ASP A 97 12.05 5.92 0.30
C ASP A 97 12.08 4.42 0.15
N ILE A 98 12.71 3.89 -0.92
CA ILE A 98 12.85 2.43 -1.05
C ILE A 98 13.74 1.87 0.07
N ASP A 99 14.73 2.63 0.53
CA ASP A 99 15.54 2.22 1.67
C ASP A 99 14.73 2.20 2.98
N ARG A 100 13.81 3.14 3.17
CA ARG A 100 12.88 3.10 4.32
C ARG A 100 12.05 1.80 4.30
N LEU A 101 11.54 1.44 3.14
CA LEU A 101 10.78 0.20 2.96
C LEU A 101 11.65 -1.03 3.19
N ALA A 102 12.83 -1.06 2.60
CA ALA A 102 13.75 -2.20 2.75
C ALA A 102 14.20 -2.36 4.21
N GLN A 103 14.49 -1.27 4.90
CA GLN A 103 14.82 -1.30 6.32
C GLN A 103 13.67 -1.87 7.15
N HIS A 104 12.45 -1.48 6.83
CA HIS A 104 11.23 -1.93 7.52
C HIS A 104 10.98 -3.42 7.34
N TYR A 105 11.15 -3.94 6.10
CA TYR A 105 10.86 -5.34 5.78
C TYR A 105 12.06 -6.28 5.91
N LEU A 106 13.27 -5.81 5.63
CA LEU A 106 14.47 -6.66 5.56
C LEU A 106 15.51 -6.31 6.63
N GLY A 107 15.44 -5.12 7.24
CA GLY A 107 16.45 -4.64 8.17
C GLY A 107 17.74 -4.18 7.51
N ASP A 108 17.72 -3.84 6.22
CA ASP A 108 18.87 -3.41 5.45
C ASP A 108 18.44 -2.53 4.28
N LYS A 109 19.41 -1.93 3.61
CA LYS A 109 19.18 -1.14 2.40
C LYS A 109 18.67 -2.01 1.24
N TYR A 110 17.95 -1.38 0.32
CA TYR A 110 17.49 -2.06 -0.89
C TYR A 110 18.70 -2.42 -1.77
N PRO A 111 18.81 -3.68 -2.21
CA PRO A 111 20.03 -4.14 -2.93
C PRO A 111 20.28 -3.46 -4.27
N ASN A 112 19.23 -3.23 -5.08
CA ASN A 112 19.41 -2.60 -6.38
C ASN A 112 19.56 -1.08 -6.19
N ARG A 113 20.77 -0.58 -6.53
CA ARG A 113 21.12 0.85 -6.37
C ARG A 113 21.11 1.61 -7.70
N GLU A 114 20.81 0.98 -8.80
CA GLU A 114 21.00 1.57 -10.13
C GLU A 114 19.71 2.03 -10.79
N ASN A 115 18.63 1.25 -10.64
CA ASN A 115 17.37 1.56 -11.30
C ASN A 115 16.67 2.75 -10.63
N PRO A 116 16.21 3.73 -11.43
CA PRO A 116 15.40 4.82 -10.89
C PRO A 116 14.09 4.29 -10.34
N ARG A 117 13.61 4.89 -9.27
CA ARG A 117 12.40 4.49 -8.59
C ARG A 117 11.47 5.67 -8.39
N VAL A 118 10.19 5.37 -8.27
CA VAL A 118 9.13 6.37 -8.04
C VAL A 118 8.41 6.03 -6.75
N THR A 119 8.27 7.03 -5.90
CA THR A 119 7.45 6.98 -4.70
C THR A 119 6.05 7.48 -5.03
N ALA A 120 5.04 6.77 -4.52
CA ALA A 120 3.66 7.17 -4.68
C ALA A 120 2.93 7.10 -3.33
N TYR A 121 1.94 7.98 -3.16
CA TYR A 121 1.16 8.05 -1.93
C TYR A 121 -0.30 7.77 -2.22
N ILE A 122 -0.90 6.89 -1.42
CA ILE A 122 -2.31 6.52 -1.50
C ILE A 122 -3.06 7.24 -0.40
N GLU A 123 -4.10 7.99 -0.77
CA GLU A 123 -5.07 8.49 0.20
C GLU A 123 -6.19 7.47 0.38
N VAL A 124 -6.57 7.26 1.64
CA VAL A 124 -7.60 6.29 2.01
C VAL A 124 -8.98 6.93 1.88
N ASP A 125 -9.82 6.36 1.03
CA ASP A 125 -11.21 6.79 0.90
C ASP A 125 -12.14 5.99 1.80
N LYS A 126 -11.90 4.67 1.86
CA LYS A 126 -12.68 3.71 2.66
C LYS A 126 -11.78 2.56 3.10
N TRP A 127 -12.21 1.88 4.14
CA TRP A 127 -11.50 0.69 4.62
C TRP A 127 -12.48 -0.32 5.21
N HIS A 128 -12.06 -1.56 5.32
CA HIS A 128 -12.73 -2.56 6.15
C HIS A 128 -11.69 -3.49 6.77
N GLY A 129 -12.06 -4.09 7.90
CA GLY A 129 -11.25 -5.08 8.57
C GLY A 129 -11.99 -6.39 8.74
N TRP A 130 -11.23 -7.47 8.94
CA TRP A 130 -11.76 -8.79 9.21
C TRP A 130 -10.93 -9.50 10.28
N GLY A 131 -11.42 -10.65 10.77
CA GLY A 131 -10.80 -11.30 11.89
C GLY A 131 -10.90 -10.45 13.14
N SER A 132 -9.79 -10.24 13.84
CA SER A 132 -9.77 -9.35 15.02
C SER A 132 -9.94 -7.88 14.67
N MET A 133 -9.85 -7.53 13.39
CA MET A 133 -10.04 -6.15 12.88
C MET A 133 -11.42 -5.93 12.30
N LYS A 134 -12.36 -6.84 12.51
CA LYS A 134 -13.70 -6.74 11.94
C LYS A 134 -14.39 -5.45 12.38
N ASP A 135 -14.79 -4.65 11.41
CA ASP A 135 -15.69 -3.52 11.66
C ASP A 135 -17.15 -3.94 11.42
N ASN A 136 -18.08 -3.08 11.80
CA ASN A 136 -19.51 -3.35 11.67
C ASN A 136 -20.08 -2.97 10.31
N ASN A 137 -19.24 -2.49 9.40
CA ASN A 137 -19.63 -1.95 8.10
C ASN A 137 -18.91 -2.70 6.97
N GLN A 138 -19.20 -4.00 6.89
CA GLN A 138 -18.55 -4.88 5.92
C GLN A 138 -19.01 -4.57 4.49
N PRO A 139 -18.17 -4.83 3.48
CA PRO A 139 -18.60 -4.74 2.09
C PRO A 139 -19.71 -5.76 1.82
N GLY A 140 -20.77 -5.30 1.26
CA GLY A 140 -21.90 -6.14 0.87
C GLY A 140 -21.64 -6.95 -0.37
#